data_4ba422c2d860898c7883f82c24c847e1
#
_entry.id   4ba422c2d860898c7883f82c24c847e1
#
_cell.length_a   1.000
_cell.length_b   1.000
_cell.length_c   1.000
_cell.angle_alpha   90.00
_cell.angle_beta   90.00
_cell.angle_gamma   90.00
#
_symmetry.space_group_name_H-M   'P 1'
#
loop_
_entity.id
_entity.type
_entity.pdbx_description
1 polymer ?
#
loop_
_entity_poly.entity_id
_entity_poly.type
_entity_poly.pdbx_seq_one_letter_code
_entity_poly.pdbx_strand_id
1 'polypeptide(L)'
;SFKLLAISVILFNNAVAQNQIVVGAQEPKLEEISDTLELPGSVLANESVKITSVVSEKIDKILFEEGMFVKKNQLLIELLDNEEKAILNQVNAELEEANINYNRALKLSQKGNISQSVLDNRLMNKKKLSGKINEIIAQLEDHRITAPFDGVTGIRNFSEGSFVKPGDIITELHDIKTLKIQVYVPESFSNKIQKDNFEGYVNRYMNETGG
;
A
#
# COMPACT_ATOMS: atom_id res chain seq x y z
N SER A 1 -78.32 100.02 22.37
CA SER A 1 -77.44 100.07 21.25
C SER A 1 -75.99 99.83 21.67
N PHE A 2 -75.50 98.66 21.53
CA PHE A 2 -74.08 98.40 21.77
C PHE A 2 -73.55 97.51 20.61
N LYS A 3 -72.69 98.04 19.82
CA LYS A 3 -72.02 97.29 18.79
C LYS A 3 -70.87 96.48 19.37
N LEU A 4 -70.91 95.19 19.28
CA LEU A 4 -69.79 94.29 19.61
C LEU A 4 -68.94 94.12 18.37
N LEU A 5 -67.72 94.51 18.49
CA LEU A 5 -66.69 94.35 17.49
C LEU A 5 -66.05 92.94 17.67
N ALA A 6 -66.25 92.06 16.70
CA ALA A 6 -65.63 90.75 16.73
C ALA A 6 -64.21 90.84 16.10
N ILE A 7 -63.18 90.60 16.92
CA ILE A 7 -61.79 90.48 16.50
C ILE A 7 -61.55 89.01 16.12
N SER A 8 -61.37 88.78 14.82
CA SER A 8 -60.96 87.49 14.27
C SER A 8 -59.43 87.33 14.45
N VAL A 9 -59.06 86.46 15.33
CA VAL A 9 -57.65 86.06 15.50
C VAL A 9 -57.37 84.95 14.50
N ILE A 10 -56.61 85.24 13.44
CA ILE A 10 -56.12 84.28 12.47
C ILE A 10 -54.83 83.59 13.07
N LEU A 11 -54.98 82.37 13.53
CA LEU A 11 -53.87 81.53 13.93
C LEU A 11 -53.15 80.98 12.67
N PHE A 12 -51.99 81.52 12.38
CA PHE A 12 -51.08 80.93 11.41
C PHE A 12 -50.48 79.65 11.99
N ASN A 13 -50.93 78.45 11.55
CA ASN A 13 -50.24 77.18 11.79
C ASN A 13 -49.06 77.08 10.84
N ASN A 14 -47.87 77.30 11.36
CA ASN A 14 -46.62 76.90 10.69
C ASN A 14 -46.53 75.40 10.66
N ALA A 15 -46.93 74.78 9.55
CA ALA A 15 -46.64 73.40 9.28
C ALA A 15 -45.14 73.26 8.95
N VAL A 16 -44.32 72.76 9.89
CA VAL A 16 -42.95 72.38 9.64
C VAL A 16 -43.03 71.09 8.84
N ALA A 17 -42.70 71.12 7.56
CA ALA A 17 -42.56 69.99 6.72
C ALA A 17 -41.32 69.21 7.22
N GLN A 18 -41.51 68.12 7.99
CA GLN A 18 -40.47 67.19 8.29
C GLN A 18 -40.15 66.42 7.02
N ASN A 19 -38.98 66.68 6.43
CA ASN A 19 -38.41 65.81 5.39
C ASN A 19 -38.11 64.43 6.01
N GLN A 20 -39.01 63.49 5.84
CA GLN A 20 -38.75 62.15 6.18
C GLN A 20 -37.79 61.55 5.13
N ILE A 21 -36.55 61.31 5.56
CA ILE A 21 -35.58 60.47 4.78
C ILE A 21 -36.05 59.04 4.83
N VAL A 22 -36.57 58.51 3.74
CA VAL A 22 -36.94 57.10 3.60
C VAL A 22 -35.65 56.35 3.42
N VAL A 23 -35.17 55.67 4.49
CA VAL A 23 -34.07 54.74 4.43
C VAL A 23 -34.64 53.34 4.16
N GLY A 24 -34.23 52.72 3.08
CA GLY A 24 -34.54 51.32 2.85
C GLY A 24 -33.77 50.43 3.85
N ALA A 25 -34.47 49.81 4.76
CA ALA A 25 -33.89 48.78 5.63
C ALA A 25 -34.14 47.41 4.98
N GLN A 26 -33.09 46.71 4.72
CA GLN A 26 -33.16 45.32 4.25
C GLN A 26 -32.76 44.41 5.45
N GLU A 27 -33.56 43.40 5.71
CA GLU A 27 -33.21 42.43 6.74
C GLU A 27 -31.91 41.72 6.34
N PRO A 28 -30.94 41.60 7.27
CA PRO A 28 -29.71 40.86 6.99
C PRO A 28 -30.03 39.39 6.74
N LYS A 29 -29.70 38.90 5.54
CA LYS A 29 -29.79 37.48 5.20
C LYS A 29 -28.48 36.86 5.60
N LEU A 30 -28.53 35.89 6.50
CA LEU A 30 -27.37 35.04 6.80
C LEU A 30 -27.12 34.15 5.58
N GLU A 31 -26.09 34.45 4.83
CA GLU A 31 -25.52 33.55 3.82
C GLU A 31 -24.31 32.86 4.41
N GLU A 32 -24.30 31.52 4.33
CA GLU A 32 -23.15 30.75 4.71
C GLU A 32 -22.10 30.88 3.58
N ILE A 33 -21.06 31.66 3.84
CA ILE A 33 -19.93 31.81 2.91
C ILE A 33 -18.97 30.67 3.17
N SER A 34 -18.93 29.69 2.27
CA SER A 34 -17.92 28.63 2.27
C SER A 34 -16.67 29.14 1.53
N ASP A 35 -15.55 29.19 2.22
CA ASP A 35 -14.25 29.50 1.64
C ASP A 35 -13.65 28.20 1.09
N THR A 36 -13.52 28.11 -0.23
CA THR A 36 -13.00 26.89 -0.91
C THR A 36 -11.54 27.11 -1.26
N LEU A 37 -10.69 26.21 -0.76
CA LEU A 37 -9.25 26.21 -1.05
C LEU A 37 -8.94 25.11 -2.07
N GLU A 38 -8.52 25.50 -3.27
CA GLU A 38 -8.04 24.56 -4.29
C GLU A 38 -6.53 24.36 -4.15
N LEU A 39 -6.10 23.10 -3.99
CA LEU A 39 -4.70 22.74 -3.82
C LEU A 39 -4.29 21.67 -4.83
N PRO A 40 -3.12 21.79 -5.45
CA PRO A 40 -2.57 20.71 -6.25
C PRO A 40 -2.22 19.51 -5.36
N GLY A 41 -2.65 18.31 -5.76
CA GLY A 41 -2.36 17.06 -5.07
C GLY A 41 -1.71 16.05 -5.99
N SER A 42 -0.87 15.19 -5.42
CA SER A 42 -0.28 14.03 -6.10
C SER A 42 -1.01 12.76 -5.67
N VAL A 43 -1.41 11.95 -6.64
CA VAL A 43 -2.02 10.64 -6.38
C VAL A 43 -0.89 9.61 -6.28
N LEU A 44 -0.86 8.87 -5.19
CA LEU A 44 0.13 7.85 -4.88
C LEU A 44 -0.55 6.50 -4.64
N ALA A 45 0.13 5.42 -4.97
CA ALA A 45 -0.29 4.08 -4.56
C ALA A 45 -0.32 3.97 -3.02
N ASN A 46 -1.20 3.13 -2.48
CA ASN A 46 -1.26 2.88 -1.03
C ASN A 46 0.06 2.31 -0.51
N GLU A 47 0.58 1.31 -1.22
CA GLU A 47 1.90 0.73 -0.99
C GLU A 47 2.63 0.58 -2.32
N SER A 48 3.95 0.75 -2.28
CA SER A 48 4.83 0.54 -3.42
C SER A 48 6.09 -0.16 -2.92
N VAL A 49 6.46 -1.25 -3.56
CA VAL A 49 7.65 -2.02 -3.22
C VAL A 49 8.47 -2.30 -4.48
N LYS A 50 9.78 -2.24 -4.35
CA LYS A 50 10.71 -2.66 -5.38
C LYS A 50 10.92 -4.16 -5.28
N ILE A 51 10.60 -4.88 -6.34
CA ILE A 51 10.85 -6.32 -6.47
C ILE A 51 12.30 -6.48 -6.91
N THR A 52 13.10 -7.09 -6.04
CA THR A 52 14.54 -7.25 -6.22
C THR A 52 14.95 -8.72 -6.15
N SER A 53 16.09 -9.08 -6.76
CA SER A 53 16.72 -10.36 -6.50
C SER A 53 17.45 -10.35 -5.16
N VAL A 54 17.50 -11.49 -4.49
CA VAL A 54 18.31 -11.76 -3.28
C VAL A 54 19.54 -12.61 -3.59
N VAL A 55 19.58 -13.21 -4.80
CA VAL A 55 20.69 -14.05 -5.27
C VAL A 55 21.29 -13.50 -6.57
N SER A 56 22.51 -13.92 -6.88
CA SER A 56 23.18 -13.63 -8.15
C SER A 56 22.95 -14.76 -9.11
N GLU A 57 22.03 -14.60 -10.07
CA GLU A 57 21.71 -15.67 -11.01
C GLU A 57 21.11 -15.11 -12.32
N LYS A 58 21.01 -15.93 -13.32
CA LYS A 58 20.38 -15.63 -14.61
C LYS A 58 18.87 -15.82 -14.53
N ILE A 59 18.10 -14.88 -15.10
CA ILE A 59 16.65 -15.00 -15.24
C ILE A 59 16.34 -16.10 -16.26
N ASP A 60 15.62 -17.13 -15.83
CA ASP A 60 15.10 -18.19 -16.69
C ASP A 60 13.81 -17.75 -17.37
N LYS A 61 12.80 -17.31 -16.56
CA LYS A 61 11.49 -16.87 -17.06
C LYS A 61 10.97 -15.65 -16.34
N ILE A 62 10.23 -14.83 -17.08
CA ILE A 62 9.42 -13.72 -16.56
C ILE A 62 7.94 -14.07 -16.80
N LEU A 63 7.17 -14.18 -15.73
CA LEU A 63 5.79 -14.69 -15.73
C LEU A 63 4.75 -13.58 -15.53
N PHE A 64 5.12 -12.33 -15.77
CA PHE A 64 4.22 -11.18 -15.72
C PHE A 64 4.45 -10.25 -16.90
N GLU A 65 3.43 -9.45 -17.21
CA GLU A 65 3.51 -8.34 -18.16
C GLU A 65 3.50 -7.01 -17.40
N GLU A 66 4.05 -5.97 -18.00
CA GLU A 66 4.06 -4.62 -17.46
C GLU A 66 2.62 -4.09 -17.34
N GLY A 67 2.28 -3.53 -16.17
CA GLY A 67 0.91 -3.08 -15.89
C GLY A 67 -0.07 -4.21 -15.56
N MET A 68 0.39 -5.47 -15.43
CA MET A 68 -0.45 -6.61 -15.09
C MET A 68 -0.83 -6.60 -13.61
N PHE A 69 -2.10 -6.89 -13.32
CA PHE A 69 -2.53 -7.16 -11.95
C PHE A 69 -2.08 -8.57 -11.51
N VAL A 70 -1.41 -8.64 -10.37
CA VAL A 70 -0.91 -9.88 -9.77
C VAL A 70 -1.44 -10.05 -8.36
N LYS A 71 -1.59 -11.30 -7.93
CA LYS A 71 -2.03 -11.64 -6.57
C LYS A 71 -0.83 -11.88 -5.66
N LYS A 72 -1.04 -11.68 -4.37
CA LYS A 72 -0.06 -12.06 -3.34
C LYS A 72 0.40 -13.51 -3.52
N ASN A 73 1.72 -13.74 -3.40
CA ASN A 73 2.42 -15.02 -3.61
C ASN A 73 2.37 -15.53 -5.06
N GLN A 74 1.85 -14.75 -6.01
CA GLN A 74 1.97 -15.11 -7.44
C GLN A 74 3.44 -15.07 -7.85
N LEU A 75 3.90 -16.13 -8.53
CA LEU A 75 5.25 -16.22 -9.07
C LEU A 75 5.40 -15.20 -10.21
N LEU A 76 6.40 -14.34 -10.10
CA LEU A 76 6.71 -13.30 -11.10
C LEU A 76 7.91 -13.68 -11.96
N ILE A 77 8.94 -14.27 -11.33
CA ILE A 77 10.21 -14.55 -11.98
C ILE A 77 10.75 -15.88 -11.48
N GLU A 78 11.26 -16.67 -12.40
CA GLU A 78 12.08 -17.85 -12.13
C GLU A 78 13.53 -17.55 -12.51
N LEU A 79 14.44 -17.72 -11.57
CA LEU A 79 15.88 -17.72 -11.82
C LEU A 79 16.35 -19.14 -12.12
N LEU A 80 17.48 -19.30 -12.78
CA LEU A 80 18.08 -20.64 -12.99
C LEU A 80 18.42 -21.27 -11.65
N ASP A 81 17.97 -22.50 -11.45
CA ASP A 81 18.08 -23.24 -10.19
C ASP A 81 18.58 -24.70 -10.40
N ASN A 82 19.20 -24.96 -11.54
CA ASN A 82 19.62 -26.32 -11.92
C ASN A 82 20.70 -26.89 -10.98
N GLU A 83 21.60 -26.05 -10.48
CA GLU A 83 22.65 -26.44 -9.55
C GLU A 83 22.05 -26.86 -8.20
N GLU A 84 21.16 -26.03 -7.64
CA GLU A 84 20.48 -26.31 -6.37
C GLU A 84 19.62 -27.57 -6.45
N LYS A 85 18.93 -27.78 -7.56
CA LYS A 85 18.16 -29.00 -7.81
C LYS A 85 19.05 -30.24 -7.88
N ALA A 86 20.23 -30.15 -8.50
CA ALA A 86 21.18 -31.24 -8.56
C ALA A 86 21.73 -31.58 -7.17
N ILE A 87 22.08 -30.56 -6.37
CA ILE A 87 22.53 -30.71 -4.98
C ILE A 87 21.41 -31.29 -4.13
N LEU A 88 20.16 -30.82 -4.28
CA LEU A 88 19.02 -31.39 -3.56
C LEU A 88 18.84 -32.91 -3.83
N ASN A 89 18.95 -33.32 -5.09
CA ASN A 89 18.85 -34.72 -5.48
C ASN A 89 19.98 -35.57 -4.86
N GLN A 90 21.21 -35.04 -4.84
CA GLN A 90 22.35 -35.72 -4.20
C GLN A 90 22.10 -35.91 -2.70
N VAL A 91 21.73 -34.83 -1.97
CA VAL A 91 21.52 -34.87 -0.52
C VAL A 91 20.30 -35.73 -0.15
N ASN A 92 19.28 -35.80 -1.00
CA ASN A 92 18.16 -36.73 -0.83
C ASN A 92 18.61 -38.21 -0.89
N ALA A 93 19.49 -38.57 -1.83
CA ALA A 93 20.04 -39.91 -1.90
C ALA A 93 20.90 -40.24 -0.65
N GLU A 94 21.71 -39.28 -0.17
CA GLU A 94 22.48 -39.45 1.06
C GLU A 94 21.57 -39.60 2.30
N LEU A 95 20.46 -38.88 2.37
CA LEU A 95 19.47 -38.99 3.45
C LEU A 95 18.78 -40.35 3.41
N GLU A 96 18.46 -40.88 2.22
CA GLU A 96 17.88 -42.20 2.06
C GLU A 96 18.85 -43.28 2.58
N GLU A 97 20.15 -43.23 2.23
CA GLU A 97 21.17 -44.09 2.76
C GLU A 97 21.26 -43.98 4.29
N ALA A 98 21.30 -42.77 4.83
CA ALA A 98 21.35 -42.55 6.27
C ALA A 98 20.11 -43.09 6.99
N ASN A 99 18.92 -43.00 6.38
CA ASN A 99 17.70 -43.62 6.90
C ASN A 99 17.78 -45.11 6.98
N ILE A 100 18.28 -45.76 5.91
CA ILE A 100 18.50 -47.22 5.87
C ILE A 100 19.48 -47.65 6.97
N ASN A 101 20.60 -46.93 7.09
CA ASN A 101 21.64 -47.22 8.09
C ASN A 101 21.14 -47.01 9.52
N TYR A 102 20.36 -45.94 9.78
CA TYR A 102 19.73 -45.72 11.08
C TYR A 102 18.72 -46.80 11.43
N ASN A 103 17.84 -47.18 10.49
CA ASN A 103 16.84 -48.24 10.72
C ASN A 103 17.50 -49.61 10.98
N ARG A 104 18.61 -49.91 10.30
CA ARG A 104 19.41 -51.11 10.55
C ARG A 104 20.04 -51.08 11.96
N ALA A 105 20.65 -49.97 12.33
CA ALA A 105 21.22 -49.76 13.66
C ALA A 105 20.14 -49.85 14.76
N LEU A 106 18.95 -49.28 14.56
CA LEU A 106 17.85 -49.34 15.51
C LEU A 106 17.44 -50.82 15.78
N LYS A 107 17.29 -51.64 14.73
CA LYS A 107 16.98 -53.07 14.87
C LYS A 107 18.07 -53.86 15.60
N LEU A 108 19.35 -53.51 15.38
CA LEU A 108 20.48 -54.14 16.06
C LEU A 108 20.57 -53.71 17.54
N SER A 109 20.31 -52.45 17.85
CA SER A 109 20.26 -51.94 19.22
C SER A 109 19.17 -52.59 20.04
N GLN A 110 17.97 -52.80 19.47
CA GLN A 110 16.87 -53.53 20.12
C GLN A 110 17.23 -54.97 20.50
N LYS A 111 18.18 -55.57 19.78
CA LYS A 111 18.71 -56.92 20.07
C LYS A 111 19.96 -56.91 20.97
N GLY A 112 20.39 -55.75 21.45
CA GLY A 112 21.59 -55.59 22.28
C GLY A 112 22.91 -55.72 21.50
N ASN A 113 22.91 -55.75 20.17
CA ASN A 113 24.07 -56.04 19.33
C ASN A 113 24.93 -54.85 18.95
N ILE A 114 24.53 -53.61 19.33
CA ILE A 114 25.34 -52.39 19.16
C ILE A 114 25.19 -51.46 20.37
N SER A 115 26.19 -50.58 20.57
CA SER A 115 26.13 -49.59 21.64
C SER A 115 25.16 -48.48 21.31
N GLN A 116 24.60 -47.81 22.34
CA GLN A 116 23.74 -46.63 22.21
C GLN A 116 24.45 -45.52 21.44
N SER A 117 25.76 -45.33 21.66
CA SER A 117 26.55 -44.32 20.96
C SER A 117 26.55 -44.49 19.43
N VAL A 118 26.57 -45.75 18.94
CA VAL A 118 26.48 -46.04 17.49
C VAL A 118 25.12 -45.65 16.94
N LEU A 119 24.04 -45.99 17.66
CA LEU A 119 22.68 -45.59 17.26
C LEU A 119 22.53 -44.08 17.22
N ASP A 120 22.98 -43.37 18.26
CA ASP A 120 22.92 -41.92 18.37
C ASP A 120 23.70 -41.25 17.23
N ASN A 121 24.89 -41.77 16.87
CA ASN A 121 25.65 -41.27 15.73
C ASN A 121 24.88 -41.40 14.40
N ARG A 122 24.19 -42.54 14.17
CA ARG A 122 23.37 -42.73 12.97
C ARG A 122 22.19 -41.75 12.93
N LEU A 123 21.53 -41.55 14.08
CA LEU A 123 20.45 -40.58 14.22
C LEU A 123 20.92 -39.15 13.94
N MET A 124 22.08 -38.75 14.48
CA MET A 124 22.65 -37.43 14.26
C MET A 124 22.99 -37.20 12.78
N ASN A 125 23.58 -38.20 12.10
CA ASN A 125 23.86 -38.09 10.66
C ASN A 125 22.57 -37.89 9.84
N LYS A 126 21.53 -38.69 10.12
CA LYS A 126 20.20 -38.52 9.49
C LYS A 126 19.65 -37.11 9.71
N LYS A 127 19.66 -36.58 10.95
CA LYS A 127 19.20 -35.22 11.28
C LYS A 127 20.02 -34.14 10.56
N LYS A 128 21.35 -34.33 10.48
CA LYS A 128 22.23 -33.38 9.76
C LYS A 128 21.84 -33.26 8.28
N LEU A 129 21.62 -34.39 7.61
CA LEU A 129 21.23 -34.43 6.20
C LEU A 129 19.83 -33.83 5.98
N SER A 130 18.88 -34.11 6.90
CA SER A 130 17.56 -33.46 6.87
C SER A 130 17.65 -31.95 7.02
N GLY A 131 18.53 -31.43 7.90
CA GLY A 131 18.79 -29.99 8.01
C GLY A 131 19.40 -29.43 6.73
N LYS A 132 20.32 -30.17 6.07
CA LYS A 132 20.92 -29.73 4.80
C LYS A 132 19.88 -29.62 3.66
N ILE A 133 18.91 -30.51 3.62
CA ILE A 133 17.80 -30.45 2.66
C ILE A 133 16.98 -29.17 2.86
N ASN A 134 16.64 -28.84 4.12
CA ASN A 134 15.89 -27.61 4.41
C ASN A 134 16.66 -26.36 3.99
N GLU A 135 17.99 -26.35 4.16
CA GLU A 135 18.84 -25.25 3.69
C GLU A 135 18.77 -25.10 2.17
N ILE A 136 18.85 -26.20 1.41
CA ILE A 136 18.78 -26.15 -0.05
C ILE A 136 17.39 -25.75 -0.54
N ILE A 137 16.33 -26.20 0.16
CA ILE A 137 14.95 -25.78 -0.16
C ILE A 137 14.80 -24.26 0.01
N ALA A 138 15.33 -23.68 1.08
CA ALA A 138 15.32 -22.22 1.27
C ALA A 138 16.09 -21.51 0.15
N GLN A 139 17.24 -22.04 -0.27
CA GLN A 139 17.97 -21.47 -1.42
C GLN A 139 17.16 -21.56 -2.72
N LEU A 140 16.44 -22.66 -2.97
CA LEU A 140 15.54 -22.78 -4.13
C LEU A 140 14.37 -21.81 -4.07
N GLU A 141 13.86 -21.48 -2.88
CA GLU A 141 12.83 -20.47 -2.71
C GLU A 141 13.35 -19.07 -3.09
N ASP A 142 14.63 -18.76 -2.82
CA ASP A 142 15.27 -17.50 -3.19
C ASP A 142 15.38 -17.31 -4.73
N HIS A 143 15.33 -18.42 -5.51
CA HIS A 143 15.31 -18.40 -6.97
C HIS A 143 13.89 -18.13 -7.55
N ARG A 144 12.88 -18.05 -6.70
CA ARG A 144 11.48 -17.83 -7.09
C ARG A 144 10.98 -16.53 -6.51
N ILE A 145 10.95 -15.49 -7.34
CA ILE A 145 10.55 -14.16 -6.92
C ILE A 145 9.03 -14.03 -7.06
N THR A 146 8.35 -13.79 -5.94
CA THR A 146 6.88 -13.72 -5.86
C THR A 146 6.39 -12.34 -5.44
N ALA A 147 5.13 -12.04 -5.74
CA ALA A 147 4.49 -10.79 -5.33
C ALA A 147 4.20 -10.79 -3.81
N PRO A 148 4.64 -9.78 -3.03
CA PRO A 148 4.42 -9.72 -1.58
C PRO A 148 2.98 -9.34 -1.20
N PHE A 149 2.23 -8.69 -2.09
CA PHE A 149 0.83 -8.30 -1.94
C PHE A 149 0.12 -8.23 -3.30
N ASP A 150 -1.20 -8.06 -3.29
CA ASP A 150 -2.00 -7.86 -4.50
C ASP A 150 -1.72 -6.48 -5.08
N GLY A 151 -1.41 -6.37 -6.36
CA GLY A 151 -1.08 -5.08 -6.95
C GLY A 151 -0.84 -5.12 -8.45
N VAL A 152 -0.41 -4.00 -9.00
CA VAL A 152 -0.08 -3.85 -10.42
C VAL A 152 1.42 -3.71 -10.57
N THR A 153 2.00 -4.49 -11.48
CA THR A 153 3.42 -4.47 -11.82
C THR A 153 3.78 -3.20 -12.60
N GLY A 154 4.94 -2.64 -12.31
CA GLY A 154 5.54 -1.56 -13.09
C GLY A 154 6.29 -2.06 -14.34
N ILE A 155 7.14 -1.19 -14.87
CA ILE A 155 8.03 -1.51 -15.98
C ILE A 155 9.14 -2.46 -15.48
N ARG A 156 9.51 -3.43 -16.30
CA ARG A 156 10.61 -4.35 -16.03
C ARG A 156 11.94 -3.76 -16.50
N ASN A 157 12.98 -3.89 -15.67
CA ASN A 157 14.32 -3.42 -15.99
C ASN A 157 15.20 -4.50 -16.64
N PHE A 158 14.76 -5.76 -16.65
CA PHE A 158 15.50 -6.91 -17.14
C PHE A 158 14.66 -7.75 -18.09
N SER A 159 15.32 -8.54 -18.93
CA SER A 159 14.72 -9.50 -19.84
C SER A 159 15.13 -10.93 -19.46
N GLU A 160 14.40 -11.91 -19.98
CA GLU A 160 14.81 -13.32 -19.88
C GLU A 160 16.23 -13.51 -20.42
N GLY A 161 17.02 -14.30 -19.71
CA GLY A 161 18.43 -14.48 -20.01
C GLY A 161 19.37 -13.42 -19.42
N SER A 162 18.88 -12.33 -18.84
CA SER A 162 19.72 -11.35 -18.14
C SER A 162 20.25 -11.92 -16.82
N PHE A 163 21.45 -11.50 -16.43
CA PHE A 163 22.04 -11.80 -15.13
C PHE A 163 21.65 -10.73 -14.11
N VAL A 164 21.16 -11.12 -12.95
CA VAL A 164 20.79 -10.23 -11.85
C VAL A 164 21.64 -10.49 -10.62
N LYS A 165 21.78 -9.48 -9.76
CA LYS A 165 22.53 -9.51 -8.50
C LYS A 165 21.62 -9.10 -7.34
N PRO A 166 21.99 -9.44 -6.08
CA PRO A 166 21.27 -8.98 -4.91
C PRO A 166 21.10 -7.45 -4.90
N GLY A 167 19.85 -7.01 -4.77
CA GLY A 167 19.49 -5.59 -4.77
C GLY A 167 19.14 -5.00 -6.14
N ASP A 168 19.35 -5.71 -7.25
CA ASP A 168 18.90 -5.26 -8.57
C ASP A 168 17.38 -5.20 -8.60
N ILE A 169 16.85 -4.03 -8.97
CA ILE A 169 15.40 -3.79 -9.06
C ILE A 169 14.91 -4.33 -10.38
N ILE A 170 14.08 -5.37 -10.33
CA ILE A 170 13.54 -6.04 -11.51
C ILE A 170 12.29 -5.33 -12.01
N THR A 171 11.38 -4.99 -11.10
CA THR A 171 10.17 -4.20 -11.35
C THR A 171 9.73 -3.54 -10.05
N GLU A 172 8.70 -2.71 -10.11
CA GLU A 172 7.99 -2.20 -8.93
C GLU A 172 6.60 -2.83 -8.86
N LEU A 173 6.07 -3.00 -7.66
CA LEU A 173 4.70 -3.47 -7.43
C LEU A 173 3.95 -2.40 -6.64
N HIS A 174 2.79 -1.99 -7.15
CA HIS A 174 1.97 -0.92 -6.60
C HIS A 174 0.60 -1.46 -6.16
N ASP A 175 0.24 -1.27 -4.89
CA ASP A 175 -1.14 -1.45 -4.44
C ASP A 175 -1.95 -0.22 -4.85
N ILE A 176 -2.78 -0.38 -5.88
CA ILE A 176 -3.68 0.67 -6.40
C ILE A 176 -5.13 0.49 -5.96
N LYS A 177 -5.42 -0.52 -5.11
CA LYS A 177 -6.77 -0.77 -4.60
C LYS A 177 -7.27 0.39 -3.75
N THR A 178 -6.37 1.01 -3.00
CA THR A 178 -6.60 2.24 -2.26
C THR A 178 -5.55 3.25 -2.71
N LEU A 179 -5.97 4.48 -3.01
CA LEU A 179 -5.04 5.54 -3.42
C LEU A 179 -4.85 6.53 -2.26
N LYS A 180 -3.64 7.03 -2.12
CA LYS A 180 -3.29 8.13 -1.22
C LYS A 180 -3.19 9.41 -2.02
N ILE A 181 -3.81 10.48 -1.53
CA ILE A 181 -3.66 11.81 -2.12
C ILE A 181 -2.80 12.64 -1.17
N GLN A 182 -1.67 13.09 -1.67
CA GLN A 182 -0.77 13.97 -0.95
C GLN A 182 -0.99 15.41 -1.41
N VAL A 183 -1.41 16.27 -0.48
CA VAL A 183 -1.57 17.72 -0.72
C VAL A 183 -0.72 18.49 0.29
N TYR A 184 -0.18 19.61 -0.16
CA TYR A 184 0.56 20.52 0.70
C TYR A 184 -0.35 21.70 1.08
N VAL A 185 -0.77 21.75 2.33
CA VAL A 185 -1.65 22.77 2.85
C VAL A 185 -0.84 23.90 3.48
N PRO A 186 -1.08 25.19 3.11
CA PRO A 186 -0.45 26.33 3.77
C PRO A 186 -0.79 26.36 5.26
N GLU A 187 0.18 26.75 6.09
CA GLU A 187 0.04 26.76 7.56
C GLU A 187 -1.18 27.59 8.04
N SER A 188 -1.51 28.67 7.34
CA SER A 188 -2.68 29.51 7.64
C SER A 188 -4.02 28.77 7.61
N PHE A 189 -4.10 27.63 6.92
CA PHE A 189 -5.30 26.80 6.79
C PHE A 189 -5.24 25.54 7.62
N SER A 190 -4.10 25.20 8.24
CA SER A 190 -3.90 23.92 8.95
C SER A 190 -4.92 23.70 10.08
N ASN A 191 -5.32 24.75 10.78
CA ASN A 191 -6.29 24.70 11.89
C ASN A 191 -7.75 24.54 11.42
N LYS A 192 -8.03 24.74 10.13
CA LYS A 192 -9.37 24.63 9.54
C LYS A 192 -9.64 23.27 8.89
N ILE A 193 -8.62 22.40 8.78
CA ILE A 193 -8.74 21.09 8.16
C ILE A 193 -9.27 20.11 9.18
N GLN A 194 -10.49 19.64 8.96
CA GLN A 194 -11.06 18.50 9.65
C GLN A 194 -11.14 17.32 8.68
N LYS A 195 -10.89 16.11 9.16
CA LYS A 195 -10.86 14.89 8.36
C LYS A 195 -12.13 14.68 7.53
N ASP A 196 -13.29 15.01 8.10
CA ASP A 196 -14.60 14.83 7.46
C ASP A 196 -14.85 15.78 6.28
N ASN A 197 -14.21 16.95 6.27
CA ASN A 197 -14.33 17.92 5.17
C ASN A 197 -13.48 17.55 3.96
N PHE A 198 -12.45 16.72 4.14
CA PHE A 198 -11.54 16.31 3.07
C PHE A 198 -12.12 15.15 2.25
N GLU A 199 -12.78 14.19 2.88
CA GLU A 199 -13.37 13.03 2.20
C GLU A 199 -14.49 13.41 1.20
N GLY A 200 -15.28 14.42 1.51
CA GLY A 200 -16.39 14.87 0.64
C GLY A 200 -15.91 15.49 -0.69
N TYR A 201 -14.73 16.10 -0.71
CA TYR A 201 -14.19 16.78 -1.90
C TYR A 201 -13.51 15.81 -2.88
N VAL A 202 -12.76 14.85 -2.36
CA VAL A 202 -12.09 13.82 -3.17
C VAL A 202 -13.11 12.96 -3.92
N ASN A 203 -14.18 12.55 -3.24
CA ASN A 203 -15.26 11.76 -3.85
C ASN A 203 -16.01 12.52 -4.95
N ARG A 204 -16.15 13.84 -4.85
CA ARG A 204 -16.83 14.66 -5.86
C ARG A 204 -16.01 14.78 -7.14
N TYR A 205 -14.70 15.01 -7.01
CA TYR A 205 -13.80 15.16 -8.17
C TYR A 205 -13.60 13.85 -8.94
N MET A 206 -13.52 12.72 -8.23
CA MET A 206 -13.39 11.38 -8.85
C MET A 206 -14.66 10.96 -9.60
N ASN A 207 -15.83 11.41 -9.17
CA ASN A 207 -17.09 11.12 -9.84
C ASN A 207 -17.36 12.03 -11.06
N GLU A 208 -16.78 13.22 -11.13
CA GLU A 208 -16.96 14.15 -12.25
C GLU A 208 -15.94 13.94 -13.39
N THR A 209 -14.78 13.32 -13.11
CA THR A 209 -13.73 13.03 -14.13
C THR A 209 -13.72 11.60 -14.63
N GLY A 210 -14.60 10.74 -14.13
CA GLY A 210 -14.71 9.31 -14.47
C GLY A 210 -15.83 9.00 -15.46
N GLY A 211 -16.06 9.90 -16.47
CA GLY A 211 -16.98 9.71 -17.57
C GLY A 211 -16.24 9.57 -18.89
#